data_636978a6819407d2279e9702f427da6c
#
_entry.id   636978a6819407d2279e9702f427da6c
#
_cell.length_a   1.000
_cell.length_b   1.000
_cell.length_c   1.000
_cell.angle_alpha   90.00
_cell.angle_beta   90.00
_cell.angle_gamma   90.00
#
_symmetry.space_group_name_H-M   'P 1'
#
loop_
_entity.id
_entity.type
_entity.pdbx_description
1 polymer ?
#
loop_
_entity_poly.entity_id
_entity_poly.type
_entity_poly.pdbx_seq_one_letter_code
_entity_poly.pdbx_strand_id
1 'polypeptide(L)'
;MLQETVDEIAARLGAAATLEDRSLKLLAYAAQSGDIDTVRQESILRRRASDEVRAYFEGYGIATAPGRVRIPADAALGVLARVCVPLRHDGVTYGYLWLLDDGTLTDGRLASVAGLVGRAAATLAQEARRRRDVGARLRELFSADAEERARALPLPDTLDLRGPVAAIAVHGPADRVAALWTLPRDVLAEPGVPAAGGPLVALLTPAAHAREVAGRVQAMYGTAAGIGDARDEAGEAWLSWREAVGALRAALRLPGLGPVAAWSGLGVYRTLLRLAPADLRELAGETAALAADPELSRTVEGYLDRAGHVQEAAAALGVHRQTLYYRLGKAERLTGRDLGDGESRLLVHLSLKAARLL
;
A
#
# COMPACT_ATOMS: atom_id res chain seq x y z
N MET A 1 7.76 -15.02 -21.56
CA MET A 1 9.24 -15.09 -21.38
C MET A 1 9.64 -15.91 -20.15
N LEU A 2 9.36 -15.50 -18.86
CA LEU A 2 9.72 -16.34 -17.69
C LEU A 2 8.96 -17.68 -17.68
N GLN A 3 7.66 -17.68 -17.99
CA GLN A 3 6.86 -18.91 -18.06
C GLN A 3 7.44 -19.91 -19.09
N GLU A 4 7.70 -19.47 -20.30
CA GLU A 4 8.31 -20.30 -21.36
C GLU A 4 9.68 -20.87 -20.93
N THR A 5 10.48 -20.06 -20.22
CA THR A 5 11.77 -20.53 -19.69
C THR A 5 11.59 -21.63 -18.65
N VAL A 6 10.60 -21.51 -17.76
CA VAL A 6 10.30 -22.51 -16.74
C VAL A 6 9.75 -23.79 -17.39
N ASP A 7 8.87 -23.65 -18.39
CA ASP A 7 8.33 -24.78 -19.15
C ASP A 7 9.44 -25.55 -19.87
N GLU A 8 10.39 -24.84 -20.51
CA GLU A 8 11.54 -25.44 -21.19
C GLU A 8 12.48 -26.15 -20.20
N ILE A 9 12.74 -25.56 -19.03
CA ILE A 9 13.54 -26.19 -17.97
C ILE A 9 12.88 -27.49 -17.50
N ALA A 10 11.58 -27.42 -17.19
CA ALA A 10 10.82 -28.57 -16.72
C ALA A 10 10.82 -29.72 -17.77
N ALA A 11 10.59 -29.38 -19.03
CA ALA A 11 10.62 -30.37 -20.14
C ALA A 11 11.98 -31.04 -20.30
N ARG A 12 13.09 -30.27 -20.25
CA ARG A 12 14.43 -30.80 -20.38
C ARG A 12 14.86 -31.67 -19.21
N LEU A 13 14.45 -31.30 -18.01
CA LEU A 13 14.79 -32.05 -16.80
C LEU A 13 13.79 -33.15 -16.45
N GLY A 14 12.63 -33.20 -17.10
CA GLY A 14 11.56 -34.12 -16.71
C GLY A 14 11.11 -33.91 -15.23
N ALA A 15 11.28 -32.73 -14.70
CA ALA A 15 11.02 -32.41 -13.29
C ALA A 15 10.07 -31.19 -13.15
N ALA A 16 9.19 -31.26 -12.18
CA ALA A 16 8.33 -30.14 -11.90
C ALA A 16 9.16 -28.93 -11.41
N ALA A 17 8.93 -27.76 -12.02
CA ALA A 17 9.68 -26.54 -11.76
C ALA A 17 8.80 -25.40 -11.28
N THR A 18 9.26 -24.62 -10.29
CA THR A 18 8.68 -23.32 -9.92
C THR A 18 9.78 -22.25 -9.89
N LEU A 19 9.42 -21.05 -10.31
CA LEU A 19 10.28 -19.89 -10.27
C LEU A 19 9.66 -18.88 -9.30
N GLU A 20 10.44 -18.46 -8.33
CA GLU A 20 10.02 -17.54 -7.28
C GLU A 20 10.98 -16.34 -7.19
N ASP A 21 10.48 -15.22 -6.72
CA ASP A 21 11.32 -14.07 -6.39
C ASP A 21 12.09 -14.26 -5.07
N ARG A 22 12.86 -13.23 -4.67
CA ARG A 22 13.65 -13.24 -3.42
C ARG A 22 12.79 -13.39 -2.16
N SER A 23 11.51 -13.10 -2.25
CA SER A 23 10.56 -13.20 -1.14
C SER A 23 9.76 -14.50 -1.18
N LEU A 24 10.21 -15.48 -1.97
CA LEU A 24 9.56 -16.77 -2.18
C LEU A 24 8.12 -16.64 -2.70
N LYS A 25 7.89 -15.64 -3.55
CA LYS A 25 6.63 -15.45 -4.25
C LYS A 25 6.71 -16.05 -5.64
N LEU A 26 5.70 -16.86 -5.98
CA LEU A 26 5.60 -17.53 -7.26
C LEU A 26 5.50 -16.54 -8.43
N LEU A 27 6.38 -16.67 -9.40
CA LEU A 27 6.43 -15.91 -10.66
C LEU A 27 5.99 -16.77 -11.86
N ALA A 28 6.43 -18.00 -11.93
CA ALA A 28 6.07 -18.96 -12.97
C ALA A 28 6.17 -20.39 -12.46
N TYR A 29 5.43 -21.31 -13.08
CA TYR A 29 5.50 -22.74 -12.72
C TYR A 29 5.20 -23.60 -13.93
N ALA A 30 5.84 -24.79 -13.98
CA ALA A 30 5.52 -25.84 -14.92
C ALA A 30 5.15 -27.10 -14.14
N ALA A 31 3.95 -27.61 -14.40
CA ALA A 31 3.51 -28.89 -13.85
C ALA A 31 3.98 -30.01 -14.77
N GLN A 32 4.53 -31.08 -14.17
CA GLN A 32 4.67 -32.35 -14.83
C GLN A 32 3.80 -33.40 -14.13
N SER A 33 3.47 -34.50 -14.83
CA SER A 33 2.74 -35.64 -14.28
C SER A 33 3.58 -36.29 -13.19
N GLY A 34 3.26 -36.07 -11.93
CA GLY A 34 3.94 -36.63 -10.76
C GLY A 34 3.34 -36.13 -9.46
N ASP A 35 3.83 -36.64 -8.33
CA ASP A 35 3.39 -36.20 -7.01
C ASP A 35 3.71 -34.72 -6.82
N ILE A 36 2.68 -33.96 -6.52
CA ILE A 36 2.78 -32.54 -6.17
C ILE A 36 2.61 -32.46 -4.66
N ASP A 37 3.63 -31.93 -3.96
CA ASP A 37 3.54 -31.76 -2.52
C ASP A 37 2.53 -30.66 -2.12
N THR A 38 2.03 -30.75 -0.90
CA THR A 38 1.07 -29.76 -0.32
C THR A 38 1.65 -28.35 -0.32
N VAL A 39 2.94 -28.20 -0.06
CA VAL A 39 3.65 -26.91 -0.07
C VAL A 39 3.63 -26.28 -1.46
N ARG A 40 3.83 -27.05 -2.50
CA ARG A 40 3.75 -26.56 -3.88
C ARG A 40 2.32 -26.20 -4.26
N GLN A 41 1.34 -27.03 -3.88
CA GLN A 41 -0.08 -26.72 -4.12
C GLN A 41 -0.46 -25.40 -3.42
N GLU A 42 -0.07 -25.22 -2.16
CA GLU A 42 -0.30 -23.99 -1.42
C GLU A 42 0.45 -22.80 -2.03
N SER A 43 1.71 -22.96 -2.42
CA SER A 43 2.49 -21.91 -3.08
C SER A 43 1.86 -21.47 -4.39
N ILE A 44 1.29 -22.39 -5.19
CA ILE A 44 0.56 -22.08 -6.42
C ILE A 44 -0.76 -21.35 -6.11
N LEU A 45 -1.56 -21.86 -5.17
CA LEU A 45 -2.86 -21.30 -4.83
C LEU A 45 -2.75 -19.93 -4.13
N ARG A 46 -1.84 -19.82 -3.15
CA ARG A 46 -1.62 -18.59 -2.36
C ARG A 46 -0.57 -17.66 -2.97
N ARG A 47 0.10 -18.08 -4.03
CA ARG A 47 1.24 -17.43 -4.68
C ARG A 47 2.42 -17.11 -3.74
N ARG A 48 2.53 -17.79 -2.62
CA ARG A 48 3.65 -17.67 -1.67
C ARG A 48 3.75 -18.90 -0.77
N ALA A 49 4.96 -19.19 -0.28
CA ALA A 49 5.19 -20.19 0.77
C ALA A 49 4.68 -19.68 2.14
N SER A 50 4.34 -20.61 3.06
CA SER A 50 4.08 -20.26 4.47
C SER A 50 5.35 -19.80 5.17
N ASP A 51 5.20 -19.07 6.30
CA ASP A 51 6.38 -18.56 7.04
C ASP A 51 7.24 -19.70 7.60
N GLU A 52 6.65 -20.83 7.97
CA GLU A 52 7.35 -22.02 8.46
C GLU A 52 8.19 -22.68 7.34
N VAL A 53 7.59 -22.87 6.17
CA VAL A 53 8.29 -23.41 4.98
C VAL A 53 9.39 -22.46 4.52
N ARG A 54 9.15 -21.16 4.60
CA ARG A 54 10.14 -20.15 4.30
C ARG A 54 11.34 -20.25 5.22
N ALA A 55 11.13 -20.30 6.54
CA ALA A 55 12.19 -20.44 7.53
C ALA A 55 12.99 -21.73 7.32
N TYR A 56 12.30 -22.84 6.98
CA TYR A 56 12.95 -24.10 6.63
C TYR A 56 13.91 -23.94 5.46
N PHE A 57 13.47 -23.34 4.35
CA PHE A 57 14.32 -23.15 3.18
C PHE A 57 15.47 -22.17 3.42
N GLU A 58 15.21 -21.08 4.13
CA GLU A 58 16.23 -20.10 4.50
C GLU A 58 17.33 -20.71 5.40
N GLY A 59 16.97 -21.69 6.23
CA GLY A 59 17.92 -22.45 7.07
C GLY A 59 19.00 -23.20 6.26
N TYR A 60 18.76 -23.51 4.99
CA TYR A 60 19.77 -24.09 4.09
C TYR A 60 20.66 -23.03 3.41
N GLY A 61 20.56 -21.76 3.77
CA GLY A 61 21.42 -20.70 3.25
C GLY A 61 21.19 -20.34 1.79
N ILE A 62 19.99 -20.59 1.24
CA ILE A 62 19.67 -20.38 -0.19
C ILE A 62 19.92 -18.95 -0.67
N ALA A 63 19.80 -17.96 0.22
CA ALA A 63 19.99 -16.55 -0.12
C ALA A 63 21.45 -16.20 -0.46
N THR A 64 22.41 -16.88 0.16
CA THR A 64 23.84 -16.62 0.04
C THR A 64 24.59 -17.71 -0.72
N ALA A 65 23.94 -18.84 -1.01
CA ALA A 65 24.54 -19.96 -1.69
C ALA A 65 25.15 -19.54 -3.05
N PRO A 66 26.40 -19.91 -3.34
CA PRO A 66 27.05 -19.58 -4.62
C PRO A 66 26.48 -20.39 -5.78
N GLY A 67 25.79 -21.47 -5.50
CA GLY A 67 25.21 -22.38 -6.48
C GLY A 67 24.00 -23.10 -5.95
N ARG A 68 23.64 -24.21 -6.60
CA ARG A 68 22.48 -25.02 -6.25
C ARG A 68 22.57 -25.59 -4.83
N VAL A 69 21.43 -25.69 -4.16
CA VAL A 69 21.28 -26.27 -2.82
C VAL A 69 20.28 -27.42 -2.89
N ARG A 70 20.66 -28.59 -2.42
CA ARG A 70 19.76 -29.74 -2.27
C ARG A 70 19.10 -29.66 -0.89
N ILE A 71 17.79 -29.70 -0.87
CA ILE A 71 16.99 -29.63 0.34
C ILE A 71 16.27 -30.99 0.48
N PRO A 72 16.47 -31.71 1.58
CA PRO A 72 15.83 -33.00 1.80
C PRO A 72 14.30 -32.84 1.99
N ALA A 73 13.57 -33.94 1.91
CA ALA A 73 12.18 -33.97 2.24
C ALA A 73 11.99 -33.77 3.75
N ASP A 74 10.90 -33.08 4.12
CA ASP A 74 10.42 -32.94 5.50
C ASP A 74 8.93 -33.29 5.54
N ALA A 75 8.63 -34.47 6.13
CA ALA A 75 7.27 -34.97 6.21
C ALA A 75 6.38 -34.15 7.15
N ALA A 76 6.96 -33.51 8.18
CA ALA A 76 6.21 -32.69 9.13
C ALA A 76 5.71 -31.40 8.49
N LEU A 77 6.49 -30.83 7.57
CA LEU A 77 6.15 -29.65 6.79
C LEU A 77 5.46 -29.98 5.45
N GLY A 78 5.32 -31.25 5.09
CA GLY A 78 4.77 -31.69 3.81
C GLY A 78 5.67 -31.31 2.62
N VAL A 79 6.98 -31.17 2.84
CA VAL A 79 7.98 -30.78 1.82
C VAL A 79 8.59 -32.03 1.19
N LEU A 80 8.50 -32.15 -0.14
CA LEU A 80 9.27 -33.15 -0.90
C LEU A 80 10.70 -32.67 -1.14
N ALA A 81 11.63 -33.64 -1.35
CA ALA A 81 13.01 -33.33 -1.69
C ALA A 81 13.08 -32.45 -2.95
N ARG A 82 13.95 -31.46 -2.95
CA ARG A 82 14.07 -30.51 -4.03
C ARG A 82 15.46 -29.90 -4.18
N VAL A 83 15.72 -29.41 -5.37
CA VAL A 83 16.91 -28.60 -5.66
C VAL A 83 16.49 -27.15 -5.79
N CYS A 84 17.08 -26.27 -4.98
CA CYS A 84 17.02 -24.84 -5.13
C CYS A 84 18.19 -24.36 -5.99
N VAL A 85 17.91 -23.67 -7.08
CA VAL A 85 18.91 -23.01 -7.91
C VAL A 85 18.74 -21.50 -7.77
N PRO A 86 19.64 -20.79 -7.05
CA PRO A 86 19.58 -19.34 -6.95
C PRO A 86 19.77 -18.69 -8.32
N LEU A 87 18.87 -17.79 -8.68
CA LEU A 87 18.92 -17.02 -9.93
C LEU A 87 19.81 -15.81 -9.72
N ARG A 88 21.11 -15.98 -10.00
CA ARG A 88 22.14 -14.96 -9.75
C ARG A 88 22.52 -14.22 -11.04
N HIS A 89 22.65 -12.90 -10.93
CA HIS A 89 23.18 -12.03 -11.97
C HIS A 89 24.08 -10.98 -11.33
N ASP A 90 25.32 -10.81 -11.84
CA ASP A 90 26.33 -9.92 -11.29
C ASP A 90 26.53 -10.09 -9.76
N GLY A 91 26.59 -11.32 -9.29
CA GLY A 91 26.79 -11.64 -7.87
C GLY A 91 25.54 -11.49 -6.97
N VAL A 92 24.44 -10.94 -7.47
CA VAL A 92 23.20 -10.71 -6.71
C VAL A 92 22.19 -11.81 -7.04
N THR A 93 21.53 -12.38 -6.01
CA THR A 93 20.42 -13.31 -6.17
C THR A 93 19.12 -12.52 -6.38
N TYR A 94 18.38 -12.78 -7.46
CA TYR A 94 17.13 -12.13 -7.82
C TYR A 94 15.89 -13.00 -7.63
N GLY A 95 16.07 -14.28 -7.41
CA GLY A 95 15.00 -15.24 -7.19
C GLY A 95 15.55 -16.66 -7.09
N TYR A 96 14.65 -17.62 -7.10
CA TYR A 96 14.97 -19.04 -6.94
C TYR A 96 14.20 -19.86 -7.96
N LEU A 97 14.88 -20.81 -8.58
CA LEU A 97 14.25 -21.89 -9.33
C LEU A 97 14.23 -23.14 -8.43
N TRP A 98 13.06 -23.69 -8.24
CA TRP A 98 12.83 -24.89 -7.45
C TRP A 98 12.49 -26.05 -8.38
N LEU A 99 13.16 -27.16 -8.17
CA LEU A 99 12.96 -28.40 -8.91
C LEU A 99 12.65 -29.50 -7.92
N LEU A 100 11.54 -30.22 -8.08
CA LEU A 100 11.31 -31.44 -7.30
C LEU A 100 12.33 -32.51 -7.70
N ASP A 101 12.98 -33.13 -6.71
CA ASP A 101 14.05 -34.09 -6.91
C ASP A 101 13.59 -35.47 -6.45
N ASP A 102 13.30 -36.32 -7.40
CA ASP A 102 13.03 -37.76 -7.22
C ASP A 102 14.29 -38.62 -7.17
N GLY A 103 15.47 -38.00 -7.04
CA GLY A 103 16.77 -38.63 -7.10
C GLY A 103 17.39 -38.71 -8.51
N THR A 104 16.68 -38.23 -9.53
CA THR A 104 17.17 -38.28 -10.94
C THR A 104 17.89 -37.01 -11.38
N LEU A 105 17.83 -35.96 -10.60
CA LEU A 105 18.45 -34.64 -10.92
C LEU A 105 19.95 -34.66 -10.65
N THR A 106 20.71 -35.30 -11.53
CA THR A 106 22.19 -35.32 -11.47
C THR A 106 22.76 -33.92 -11.78
N ASP A 107 24.00 -33.69 -11.36
CA ASP A 107 24.72 -32.45 -11.63
C ASP A 107 24.88 -32.15 -13.12
N GLY A 108 25.07 -33.19 -13.94
CA GLY A 108 25.15 -33.09 -15.41
C GLY A 108 23.80 -32.60 -16.01
N ARG A 109 22.69 -33.16 -15.54
CA ARG A 109 21.35 -32.74 -15.99
C ARG A 109 21.08 -31.27 -15.59
N LEU A 110 21.40 -30.89 -14.37
CA LEU A 110 21.24 -29.49 -13.91
C LEU A 110 22.16 -28.54 -14.69
N ALA A 111 23.36 -28.96 -15.07
CA ALA A 111 24.25 -28.16 -15.90
C ALA A 111 23.69 -27.93 -17.32
N SER A 112 22.92 -28.87 -17.87
CA SER A 112 22.32 -28.73 -19.22
C SER A 112 21.31 -27.55 -19.35
N VAL A 113 20.76 -27.08 -18.22
CA VAL A 113 19.83 -25.96 -18.20
C VAL A 113 20.47 -24.66 -17.68
N ALA A 114 21.78 -24.64 -17.42
CA ALA A 114 22.48 -23.47 -16.88
C ALA A 114 22.26 -22.19 -17.72
N GLY A 115 22.22 -22.29 -19.06
CA GLY A 115 21.94 -21.17 -19.95
C GLY A 115 20.50 -20.59 -19.77
N LEU A 116 19.52 -21.48 -19.53
CA LEU A 116 18.14 -21.07 -19.25
C LEU A 116 18.03 -20.36 -17.89
N VAL A 117 18.69 -20.91 -16.87
CA VAL A 117 18.80 -20.31 -15.54
C VAL A 117 19.44 -18.92 -15.62
N GLY A 118 20.53 -18.78 -16.39
CA GLY A 118 21.20 -17.49 -16.62
C GLY A 118 20.28 -16.45 -17.28
N ARG A 119 19.50 -16.87 -18.31
CA ARG A 119 18.50 -15.99 -18.95
C ARG A 119 17.40 -15.55 -17.99
N ALA A 120 16.87 -16.47 -17.19
CA ALA A 120 15.87 -16.14 -16.17
C ALA A 120 16.42 -15.14 -15.14
N ALA A 121 17.65 -15.36 -14.65
CA ALA A 121 18.32 -14.46 -13.73
C ALA A 121 18.54 -13.05 -14.32
N ALA A 122 19.01 -12.97 -15.57
CA ALA A 122 19.19 -11.69 -16.28
C ALA A 122 17.84 -10.94 -16.47
N THR A 123 16.78 -11.66 -16.81
CA THR A 123 15.43 -11.09 -16.95
C THR A 123 14.94 -10.51 -15.62
N LEU A 124 15.12 -11.25 -14.51
CA LEU A 124 14.73 -10.75 -13.18
C LEU A 124 15.59 -9.55 -12.74
N ALA A 125 16.89 -9.57 -13.04
CA ALA A 125 17.79 -8.46 -12.76
C ALA A 125 17.39 -7.19 -13.54
N GLN A 126 17.07 -7.33 -14.83
CA GLN A 126 16.60 -6.22 -15.66
C GLN A 126 15.27 -5.66 -15.13
N GLU A 127 14.32 -6.49 -14.77
CA GLU A 127 13.04 -6.06 -14.18
C GLU A 127 13.25 -5.35 -12.85
N ALA A 128 14.17 -5.83 -12.00
CA ALA A 128 14.49 -5.20 -10.73
C ALA A 128 15.19 -3.84 -10.90
N ARG A 129 16.05 -3.68 -11.92
CA ARG A 129 16.66 -2.38 -12.29
C ARG A 129 15.58 -1.41 -12.76
N ARG A 130 14.73 -1.85 -13.72
CA ARG A 130 13.64 -1.04 -14.23
C ARG A 130 12.72 -0.52 -13.13
N ARG A 131 12.37 -1.37 -12.16
CA ARG A 131 11.52 -0.96 -11.02
C ARG A 131 12.19 0.07 -10.12
N ARG A 132 13.51 -0.07 -9.88
CA ARG A 132 14.26 0.94 -9.12
C ARG A 132 14.29 2.28 -9.83
N ASP A 133 14.49 2.29 -11.14
CA ASP A 133 14.52 3.52 -11.94
C ASP A 133 13.13 4.19 -11.94
N VAL A 134 12.07 3.41 -12.07
CA VAL A 134 10.69 3.90 -11.99
C VAL A 134 10.37 4.42 -10.59
N GLY A 135 10.78 3.73 -9.54
CA GLY A 135 10.60 4.16 -8.16
C GLY A 135 11.34 5.46 -7.85
N ALA A 136 12.57 5.60 -8.31
CA ALA A 136 13.33 6.85 -8.18
C ALA A 136 12.60 8.03 -8.86
N ARG A 137 12.11 7.83 -10.09
CA ARG A 137 11.32 8.84 -10.81
C ARG A 137 10.01 9.18 -10.11
N LEU A 138 9.32 8.19 -9.54
CA LEU A 138 8.09 8.45 -8.78
C LEU A 138 8.38 9.28 -7.52
N ARG A 139 9.50 9.03 -6.85
CA ARG A 139 9.93 9.83 -5.70
C ARG A 139 10.23 11.28 -6.10
N GLU A 140 10.94 11.49 -7.21
CA GLU A 140 11.21 12.82 -7.77
C GLU A 140 9.90 13.52 -8.18
N LEU A 141 8.98 12.81 -8.84
CA LEU A 141 7.68 13.34 -9.27
C LEU A 141 6.82 13.81 -8.10
N PHE A 142 6.93 13.16 -6.95
CA PHE A 142 6.19 13.50 -5.73
C PHE A 142 6.95 14.46 -4.79
N SER A 143 8.11 14.94 -5.20
CA SER A 143 8.89 15.90 -4.42
C SER A 143 8.17 17.25 -4.24
N ALA A 144 8.45 17.90 -3.14
CA ALA A 144 8.04 19.28 -2.92
C ALA A 144 8.80 20.26 -3.83
N ASP A 145 10.02 19.88 -4.27
CA ASP A 145 10.88 20.69 -5.14
C ASP A 145 10.42 20.62 -6.59
N ALA A 146 10.23 21.80 -7.20
CA ALA A 146 9.79 21.90 -8.59
C ALA A 146 10.85 21.44 -9.61
N GLU A 147 12.14 21.64 -9.30
CA GLU A 147 13.23 21.21 -10.18
C GLU A 147 13.38 19.68 -10.17
N GLU A 148 13.21 19.04 -9.01
CA GLU A 148 13.18 17.59 -8.91
C GLU A 148 12.02 17.00 -9.72
N ARG A 149 10.82 17.58 -9.61
CA ARG A 149 9.67 17.15 -10.40
C ARG A 149 9.89 17.29 -11.90
N ALA A 150 10.52 18.40 -12.34
CA ALA A 150 10.82 18.61 -13.75
C ALA A 150 11.80 17.57 -14.30
N ARG A 151 12.76 17.09 -13.48
CA ARG A 151 13.70 16.02 -13.86
C ARG A 151 13.04 14.66 -14.02
N ALA A 152 11.95 14.41 -13.30
CA ALA A 152 11.20 13.17 -13.42
C ALA A 152 10.46 13.01 -14.75
N LEU A 153 10.29 14.10 -15.51
CA LEU A 153 9.55 14.14 -16.76
C LEU A 153 10.48 14.22 -17.99
N PRO A 154 10.07 13.68 -19.16
CA PRO A 154 8.86 12.86 -19.36
C PRO A 154 8.98 11.48 -18.72
N LEU A 155 7.85 10.93 -18.31
CA LEU A 155 7.81 9.53 -17.89
C LEU A 155 8.07 8.63 -19.11
N PRO A 156 8.79 7.50 -18.95
CA PRO A 156 9.03 6.58 -20.06
C PRO A 156 7.72 6.03 -20.64
N ASP A 157 7.61 5.97 -21.98
CA ASP A 157 6.46 5.40 -22.70
C ASP A 157 6.17 3.93 -22.32
N THR A 158 7.18 3.26 -21.75
CA THR A 158 7.05 1.88 -21.24
C THR A 158 6.18 1.77 -20.01
N LEU A 159 5.81 2.89 -19.38
CA LEU A 159 4.84 2.96 -18.29
C LEU A 159 3.47 3.12 -18.94
N ASP A 160 2.62 2.10 -18.83
CA ASP A 160 1.28 2.08 -19.44
C ASP A 160 0.29 2.96 -18.64
N LEU A 161 0.71 4.20 -18.38
CA LEU A 161 -0.10 5.24 -17.72
C LEU A 161 -0.80 6.08 -18.80
N ARG A 162 -1.93 5.56 -19.29
CA ARG A 162 -2.74 6.27 -20.27
C ARG A 162 -3.92 6.98 -19.61
N GLY A 163 -4.15 8.22 -20.00
CA GLY A 163 -5.24 9.05 -19.47
C GLY A 163 -4.96 9.62 -18.08
N PRO A 164 -6.01 10.07 -17.37
CA PRO A 164 -5.85 10.69 -16.06
C PRO A 164 -5.25 9.73 -15.03
N VAL A 165 -4.35 10.24 -14.20
CA VAL A 165 -3.68 9.49 -13.13
C VAL A 165 -4.09 9.96 -11.75
N ALA A 166 -4.07 9.07 -10.77
CA ALA A 166 -4.27 9.40 -9.37
C ALA A 166 -3.19 8.77 -8.49
N ALA A 167 -2.78 9.50 -7.47
CA ALA A 167 -1.84 9.02 -6.46
C ALA A 167 -2.56 8.37 -5.29
N ILE A 168 -1.90 7.38 -4.68
CA ILE A 168 -2.38 6.71 -3.48
C ILE A 168 -1.26 6.74 -2.44
N ALA A 169 -1.61 7.09 -1.20
CA ALA A 169 -0.72 7.10 -0.05
C ALA A 169 -1.16 6.03 0.97
N VAL A 170 -0.20 5.25 1.46
CA VAL A 170 -0.47 4.19 2.43
C VAL A 170 0.70 4.08 3.42
N HIS A 171 0.43 3.82 4.70
CA HIS A 171 1.47 3.36 5.62
C HIS A 171 1.82 1.91 5.32
N GLY A 172 3.12 1.63 5.15
CA GLY A 172 3.58 0.27 4.95
C GLY A 172 5.04 0.11 5.35
N PRO A 173 5.41 -1.03 5.93
CA PRO A 173 6.81 -1.31 6.24
C PRO A 173 7.60 -1.46 4.94
N ALA A 174 8.79 -0.84 4.91
CA ALA A 174 9.66 -0.82 3.73
C ALA A 174 10.14 -2.22 3.31
N ASP A 175 10.10 -3.20 4.18
CA ASP A 175 10.48 -4.59 3.95
C ASP A 175 9.40 -5.43 3.25
N ARG A 176 8.13 -5.02 3.31
CA ARG A 176 7.00 -5.69 2.62
C ARG A 176 6.77 -5.23 1.18
N VAL A 177 7.77 -4.65 0.54
CA VAL A 177 7.71 -4.18 -0.87
C VAL A 177 7.36 -5.30 -1.85
N ALA A 178 7.74 -6.54 -1.54
CA ALA A 178 7.45 -7.69 -2.41
C ALA A 178 5.95 -7.90 -2.69
N ALA A 179 5.09 -7.47 -1.77
CA ALA A 179 3.65 -7.56 -1.97
C ALA A 179 3.14 -6.60 -3.07
N LEU A 180 3.81 -5.46 -3.29
CA LEU A 180 3.47 -4.50 -4.35
C LEU A 180 3.66 -5.08 -5.76
N TRP A 181 4.44 -6.15 -5.91
CA TRP A 181 4.64 -6.83 -7.20
C TRP A 181 3.41 -7.60 -7.69
N THR A 182 2.37 -7.72 -6.84
CA THR A 182 1.08 -8.30 -7.24
C THR A 182 0.15 -7.31 -7.92
N LEU A 183 0.50 -6.03 -7.87
CA LEU A 183 -0.28 -4.98 -8.48
C LEU A 183 -0.18 -5.04 -10.02
N PRO A 184 -1.19 -4.56 -10.75
CA PRO A 184 -1.15 -4.45 -12.20
C PRO A 184 0.09 -3.70 -12.70
N ARG A 185 0.46 -3.91 -13.97
CA ARG A 185 1.66 -3.31 -14.57
C ARG A 185 1.57 -1.80 -14.75
N ASP A 186 0.37 -1.28 -14.81
CA ASP A 186 0.02 0.14 -14.89
C ASP A 186 0.00 0.84 -13.52
N VAL A 187 0.36 0.14 -12.44
CA VAL A 187 0.52 0.70 -11.10
C VAL A 187 2.00 0.84 -10.78
N LEU A 188 2.43 2.08 -10.63
CA LEU A 188 3.78 2.40 -10.14
C LEU A 188 3.72 2.46 -8.61
N ALA A 189 4.71 1.91 -7.94
CA ALA A 189 4.78 1.91 -6.49
C ALA A 189 6.22 2.15 -6.02
N GLU A 190 6.37 3.03 -5.05
CA GLU A 190 7.64 3.32 -4.39
C GLU A 190 7.45 3.40 -2.88
N PRO A 191 8.16 2.58 -2.11
CA PRO A 191 8.17 2.65 -0.66
C PRO A 191 9.15 3.72 -0.18
N GLY A 192 8.90 4.24 1.02
CA GLY A 192 9.81 5.18 1.68
C GLY A 192 9.79 6.59 1.09
N VAL A 193 8.72 6.98 0.38
CA VAL A 193 8.56 8.34 -0.12
C VAL A 193 8.33 9.30 1.06
N PRO A 194 9.13 10.37 1.20
CA PRO A 194 8.99 11.32 2.29
C PRO A 194 7.60 11.99 2.29
N ALA A 195 6.99 12.06 3.47
CA ALA A 195 5.73 12.76 3.67
C ALA A 195 5.67 13.36 5.08
N ALA A 196 4.76 14.30 5.30
CA ALA A 196 4.48 14.81 6.63
C ALA A 196 3.91 13.68 7.51
N GLY A 197 4.64 13.30 8.55
CA GLY A 197 4.30 12.16 9.42
C GLY A 197 5.16 10.91 9.21
N GLY A 198 6.18 10.97 8.36
CA GLY A 198 7.12 9.89 8.08
C GLY A 198 7.00 9.32 6.67
N PRO A 199 7.88 8.38 6.32
CA PRO A 199 7.89 7.79 4.99
C PRO A 199 6.65 6.94 4.73
N LEU A 200 6.10 7.04 3.52
CA LEU A 200 4.91 6.32 3.07
C LEU A 200 5.23 5.44 1.86
N VAL A 201 4.38 4.49 1.59
CA VAL A 201 4.31 3.82 0.29
C VAL A 201 3.47 4.70 -0.63
N ALA A 202 4.09 5.16 -1.70
CA ALA A 202 3.46 5.97 -2.73
C ALA A 202 3.12 5.12 -3.95
N LEU A 203 1.91 5.30 -4.49
CA LEU A 203 1.52 4.67 -5.73
C LEU A 203 0.99 5.72 -6.70
N LEU A 204 1.20 5.46 -8.00
CA LEU A 204 0.58 6.19 -9.10
C LEU A 204 -0.09 5.19 -10.03
N THR A 205 -1.34 5.43 -10.38
CA THR A 205 -2.17 4.51 -11.18
C THR A 205 -3.12 5.30 -12.09
N PRO A 206 -3.62 4.70 -13.18
CA PRO A 206 -4.77 5.27 -13.88
C PRO A 206 -5.91 5.55 -12.91
N ALA A 207 -6.51 6.74 -13.00
CA ALA A 207 -7.52 7.21 -12.04
C ALA A 207 -8.72 6.26 -11.92
N ALA A 208 -9.09 5.60 -13.02
CA ALA A 208 -10.17 4.61 -13.04
C ALA A 208 -9.93 3.42 -12.09
N HIS A 209 -8.66 3.07 -11.84
CA HIS A 209 -8.28 1.92 -11.00
C HIS A 209 -7.95 2.33 -9.55
N ALA A 210 -7.88 3.63 -9.24
CA ALA A 210 -7.36 4.12 -7.97
C ALA A 210 -8.06 3.54 -6.74
N ARG A 211 -9.39 3.42 -6.76
CA ARG A 211 -10.15 2.88 -5.62
C ARG A 211 -9.91 1.38 -5.41
N GLU A 212 -9.85 0.61 -6.49
CA GLU A 212 -9.56 -0.83 -6.42
C GLU A 212 -8.15 -1.07 -5.89
N VAL A 213 -7.16 -0.36 -6.47
CA VAL A 213 -5.75 -0.47 -6.07
C VAL A 213 -5.58 -0.05 -4.60
N ALA A 214 -6.20 1.06 -4.16
CA ALA A 214 -6.15 1.49 -2.78
C ALA A 214 -6.74 0.46 -1.82
N GLY A 215 -7.87 -0.16 -2.17
CA GLY A 215 -8.48 -1.24 -1.38
C GLY A 215 -7.58 -2.47 -1.27
N ARG A 216 -6.93 -2.88 -2.37
CA ARG A 216 -5.97 -4.01 -2.37
C ARG A 216 -4.76 -3.73 -1.49
N VAL A 217 -4.18 -2.54 -1.62
CA VAL A 217 -2.99 -2.16 -0.83
C VAL A 217 -3.35 -1.97 0.64
N GLN A 218 -4.51 -1.38 0.93
CA GLN A 218 -5.07 -1.28 2.28
C GLN A 218 -5.18 -2.66 2.94
N ALA A 219 -5.81 -3.62 2.26
CA ALA A 219 -5.96 -4.99 2.77
C ALA A 219 -4.60 -5.70 2.95
N MET A 220 -3.65 -5.45 2.06
CA MET A 220 -2.32 -6.03 2.07
C MET A 220 -1.48 -5.58 3.28
N TYR A 221 -1.59 -4.30 3.66
CA TYR A 221 -0.84 -3.73 4.78
C TYR A 221 -1.63 -3.68 6.10
N GLY A 222 -2.94 -3.86 6.05
CA GLY A 222 -3.81 -3.79 7.23
C GLY A 222 -3.92 -2.38 7.83
N THR A 223 -3.74 -1.34 7.01
CA THR A 223 -3.74 0.07 7.45
C THR A 223 -4.64 0.92 6.55
N ALA A 224 -4.81 2.20 6.87
CA ALA A 224 -5.61 3.08 6.02
C ALA A 224 -4.87 3.45 4.72
N ALA A 225 -5.63 3.83 3.69
CA ALA A 225 -5.14 4.37 2.42
C ALA A 225 -5.86 5.68 2.07
N GLY A 226 -5.11 6.63 1.49
CA GLY A 226 -5.64 7.87 0.96
C GLY A 226 -5.49 7.92 -0.56
N ILE A 227 -6.50 8.46 -1.26
CA ILE A 227 -6.52 8.63 -2.71
C ILE A 227 -6.62 10.13 -3.01
N GLY A 228 -5.71 10.65 -3.85
CA GLY A 228 -5.79 12.01 -4.38
C GLY A 228 -6.75 12.12 -5.56
N ASP A 229 -7.13 13.33 -5.92
CA ASP A 229 -7.96 13.57 -7.09
C ASP A 229 -7.18 13.28 -8.39
N ALA A 230 -7.90 12.90 -9.44
CA ALA A 230 -7.34 12.64 -10.75
C ALA A 230 -6.66 13.87 -11.36
N ARG A 231 -5.59 13.63 -12.15
CA ARG A 231 -4.87 14.64 -12.93
C ARG A 231 -4.72 14.14 -14.36
N ASP A 232 -5.00 15.02 -15.30
CA ASP A 232 -4.92 14.70 -16.72
C ASP A 232 -3.47 14.54 -17.20
N GLU A 233 -2.55 15.28 -16.56
CA GLU A 233 -1.13 15.23 -16.85
C GLU A 233 -0.33 14.61 -15.71
N ALA A 234 0.59 13.70 -16.04
CA ALA A 234 1.48 13.08 -15.07
C ALA A 234 2.36 14.11 -14.32
N GLY A 235 2.67 15.25 -14.96
CA GLY A 235 3.40 16.34 -14.32
C GLY A 235 2.69 16.98 -13.12
N GLU A 236 1.37 16.83 -13.04
CA GLU A 236 0.56 17.30 -11.90
C GLU A 236 0.32 16.23 -10.83
N ALA A 237 0.86 15.03 -10.99
CA ALA A 237 0.66 13.93 -10.06
C ALA A 237 1.11 14.25 -8.63
N TRP A 238 2.04 15.19 -8.43
CA TRP A 238 2.45 15.67 -7.11
C TRP A 238 1.31 16.35 -6.34
N LEU A 239 0.36 17.01 -7.05
CA LEU A 239 -0.85 17.57 -6.43
C LEU A 239 -1.74 16.43 -5.90
N SER A 240 -1.97 15.41 -6.73
CA SER A 240 -2.70 14.20 -6.34
C SER A 240 -2.01 13.49 -5.17
N TRP A 241 -0.67 13.44 -5.15
CA TRP A 241 0.08 12.87 -4.02
C TRP A 241 -0.15 13.62 -2.71
N ARG A 242 -0.05 14.96 -2.72
CA ARG A 242 -0.34 15.77 -1.53
C ARG A 242 -1.76 15.57 -1.00
N GLU A 243 -2.71 15.44 -1.90
CA GLU A 243 -4.11 15.14 -1.59
C GLU A 243 -4.28 13.74 -1.03
N ALA A 244 -3.59 12.74 -1.60
CA ALA A 244 -3.59 11.37 -1.09
C ALA A 244 -3.02 11.29 0.33
N VAL A 245 -1.92 12.00 0.63
CA VAL A 245 -1.35 12.10 1.98
C VAL A 245 -2.36 12.75 2.94
N GLY A 246 -3.04 13.81 2.50
CA GLY A 246 -4.11 14.45 3.28
C GLY A 246 -5.28 13.51 3.55
N ALA A 247 -5.72 12.77 2.54
CA ALA A 247 -6.80 11.79 2.66
C ALA A 247 -6.43 10.62 3.59
N LEU A 248 -5.18 10.15 3.54
CA LEU A 248 -4.66 9.14 4.47
C LEU A 248 -4.70 9.66 5.93
N ARG A 249 -4.24 10.89 6.16
CA ARG A 249 -4.30 11.51 7.50
C ARG A 249 -5.73 11.60 8.02
N ALA A 250 -6.68 11.99 7.16
CA ALA A 250 -8.10 12.02 7.51
C ALA A 250 -8.63 10.62 7.84
N ALA A 251 -8.34 9.61 7.03
CA ALA A 251 -8.77 8.22 7.26
C ALA A 251 -8.27 7.66 8.61
N LEU A 252 -7.04 8.00 9.00
CA LEU A 252 -6.45 7.59 10.27
C LEU A 252 -7.09 8.26 11.49
N ARG A 253 -7.61 9.48 11.33
CA ARG A 253 -8.17 10.30 12.43
C ARG A 253 -9.70 10.27 12.50
N LEU A 254 -10.37 9.97 11.39
CA LEU A 254 -11.81 10.04 11.23
C LEU A 254 -12.39 8.66 10.88
N PRO A 255 -12.73 7.82 11.87
CA PRO A 255 -13.19 6.45 11.61
C PRO A 255 -14.41 6.36 10.67
N GLY A 256 -15.25 7.39 10.63
CA GLY A 256 -16.41 7.46 9.74
C GLY A 256 -16.09 7.54 8.25
N LEU A 257 -14.84 7.83 7.86
CA LEU A 257 -14.41 7.84 6.45
C LEU A 257 -14.05 6.44 5.92
N GLY A 258 -13.96 5.45 6.80
CA GLY A 258 -13.51 4.10 6.45
C GLY A 258 -12.00 4.01 6.22
N PRO A 259 -11.48 2.80 5.94
CA PRO A 259 -10.03 2.59 5.81
C PRO A 259 -9.46 3.12 4.49
N VAL A 260 -10.31 3.45 3.51
CA VAL A 260 -9.90 4.06 2.24
C VAL A 260 -10.67 5.37 2.04
N ALA A 261 -9.96 6.48 2.16
CA ALA A 261 -10.54 7.80 1.96
C ALA A 261 -10.08 8.42 0.64
N ALA A 262 -11.02 9.00 -0.12
CA ALA A 262 -10.71 9.80 -1.31
C ALA A 262 -10.78 11.29 -0.97
N TRP A 263 -9.83 12.06 -1.49
CA TRP A 263 -9.74 13.51 -1.26
C TRP A 263 -11.04 14.23 -1.62
N SER A 264 -11.65 13.89 -2.75
CA SER A 264 -12.94 14.46 -3.20
C SER A 264 -14.08 14.24 -2.21
N GLY A 265 -14.02 13.17 -1.39
CA GLY A 265 -15.05 12.83 -0.41
C GLY A 265 -14.87 13.50 0.97
N LEU A 266 -13.81 14.26 1.20
CA LEU A 266 -13.48 14.79 2.52
C LEU A 266 -14.27 16.05 2.92
N GLY A 267 -15.01 16.66 2.00
CA GLY A 267 -15.77 17.88 2.31
C GLY A 267 -14.88 18.99 2.88
N VAL A 268 -15.30 19.58 4.01
CA VAL A 268 -14.59 20.66 4.69
C VAL A 268 -13.16 20.28 5.14
N TYR A 269 -12.90 19.02 5.41
CA TYR A 269 -11.57 18.58 5.80
C TYR A 269 -10.50 18.83 4.72
N ARG A 270 -10.88 18.95 3.44
CA ARG A 270 -9.95 19.34 2.36
C ARG A 270 -9.31 20.71 2.64
N THR A 271 -10.10 21.66 3.15
CA THR A 271 -9.63 23.00 3.51
C THR A 271 -8.76 22.94 4.77
N LEU A 272 -9.24 22.27 5.80
CA LEU A 272 -8.53 22.16 7.08
C LEU A 272 -7.16 21.46 6.95
N LEU A 273 -7.07 20.43 6.11
CA LEU A 273 -5.82 19.70 5.85
C LEU A 273 -4.77 20.51 5.06
N ARG A 274 -5.16 21.65 4.46
CA ARG A 274 -4.24 22.58 3.78
C ARG A 274 -3.66 23.63 4.71
N LEU A 275 -4.23 23.80 5.90
CA LEU A 275 -3.69 24.72 6.92
C LEU A 275 -2.34 24.24 7.43
N ALA A 276 -1.48 25.19 7.76
CA ALA A 276 -0.25 24.87 8.49
C ALA A 276 -0.60 24.26 9.86
N PRO A 277 0.26 23.38 10.43
CA PRO A 277 -0.03 22.75 11.72
C PRO A 277 -0.24 23.74 12.87
N ALA A 278 0.36 24.93 12.79
CA ALA A 278 0.14 26.00 13.78
C ALA A 278 -1.29 26.57 13.67
N ASP A 279 -1.69 26.93 12.45
CA ASP A 279 -3.01 27.52 12.18
C ASP A 279 -4.15 26.53 12.49
N LEU A 280 -3.92 25.25 12.19
CA LEU A 280 -4.89 24.19 12.52
C LEU A 280 -5.06 24.05 14.04
N ARG A 281 -3.96 24.16 14.81
CA ARG A 281 -4.02 24.13 16.28
C ARG A 281 -4.66 25.38 16.85
N GLU A 282 -4.38 26.56 16.30
CA GLU A 282 -5.03 27.82 16.68
C GLU A 282 -6.53 27.72 16.48
N LEU A 283 -6.97 27.31 15.27
CA LEU A 283 -8.38 27.11 14.99
C LEU A 283 -9.05 26.11 15.95
N ALA A 284 -8.41 24.96 16.21
CA ALA A 284 -8.92 23.98 17.16
C ALA A 284 -9.01 24.52 18.59
N GLY A 285 -8.15 25.47 18.93
CA GLY A 285 -8.12 26.17 20.24
C GLY A 285 -9.36 26.98 20.55
N GLU A 286 -10.10 27.47 19.55
CA GLU A 286 -11.33 28.25 19.74
C GLU A 286 -12.42 27.47 20.53
N THR A 287 -12.39 26.15 20.51
CA THR A 287 -13.31 25.29 21.27
C THR A 287 -12.59 24.45 22.34
N ALA A 288 -11.38 24.81 22.75
CA ALA A 288 -10.61 24.07 23.74
C ALA A 288 -11.36 23.87 25.07
N ALA A 289 -12.20 24.82 25.46
CA ALA A 289 -13.04 24.70 26.65
C ALA A 289 -14.07 23.55 26.57
N LEU A 290 -14.42 23.07 25.38
CA LEU A 290 -15.29 21.93 25.19
C LEU A 290 -14.52 20.59 25.25
N ALA A 291 -13.20 20.60 25.08
CA ALA A 291 -12.39 19.37 25.04
C ALA A 291 -12.41 18.59 26.37
N ALA A 292 -12.66 19.28 27.51
CA ALA A 292 -12.82 18.66 28.83
C ALA A 292 -14.12 17.86 28.97
N ASP A 293 -15.11 18.09 28.07
CA ASP A 293 -16.42 17.43 28.09
C ASP A 293 -16.71 16.82 26.69
N PRO A 294 -16.24 15.58 26.43
CA PRO A 294 -16.42 14.94 25.12
C PRO A 294 -17.88 14.73 24.72
N GLU A 295 -18.79 14.64 25.70
CA GLU A 295 -20.22 14.51 25.45
C GLU A 295 -20.81 15.84 24.98
N LEU A 296 -20.36 16.94 25.57
CA LEU A 296 -20.75 18.28 25.18
C LEU A 296 -20.23 18.61 23.77
N SER A 297 -18.95 18.31 23.50
CA SER A 297 -18.34 18.47 22.16
C SER A 297 -19.13 17.72 21.09
N ARG A 298 -19.45 16.42 21.33
CA ARG A 298 -20.27 15.61 20.40
C ARG A 298 -21.68 16.18 20.24
N THR A 299 -22.26 16.75 21.29
CA THR A 299 -23.59 17.36 21.25
C THR A 299 -23.60 18.59 20.36
N VAL A 300 -22.63 19.49 20.53
CA VAL A 300 -22.51 20.73 19.73
C VAL A 300 -22.21 20.34 18.26
N GLU A 301 -21.27 19.48 18.00
CA GLU A 301 -20.96 19.04 16.65
C GLU A 301 -22.16 18.39 15.97
N GLY A 302 -22.86 17.48 16.65
CA GLY A 302 -24.05 16.80 16.13
C GLY A 302 -25.20 17.75 15.82
N TYR A 303 -25.35 18.88 16.57
CA TYR A 303 -26.27 19.92 16.30
C TYR A 303 -25.87 20.73 15.05
N LEU A 304 -24.59 21.09 14.94
CA LEU A 304 -24.07 21.89 13.82
C LEU A 304 -24.04 21.06 12.52
N ASP A 305 -23.72 19.76 12.57
CA ASP A 305 -23.80 18.85 11.44
C ASP A 305 -25.21 18.69 10.83
N ARG A 306 -26.24 19.09 11.62
CA ARG A 306 -27.65 19.10 11.19
C ARG A 306 -28.18 20.50 10.97
N ALA A 307 -27.31 21.42 10.60
CA ALA A 307 -27.64 22.81 10.30
C ALA A 307 -28.41 23.51 11.43
N GLY A 308 -28.28 23.04 12.67
CA GLY A 308 -29.00 23.63 13.83
C GLY A 308 -30.45 23.14 13.99
N HIS A 309 -30.85 22.07 13.32
CA HIS A 309 -32.18 21.47 13.48
C HIS A 309 -32.27 20.68 14.77
N VAL A 310 -32.86 21.33 15.80
CA VAL A 310 -32.92 20.80 17.18
C VAL A 310 -33.58 19.40 17.25
N GLN A 311 -34.70 19.21 16.55
CA GLN A 311 -35.41 17.94 16.60
C GLN A 311 -34.58 16.79 16.02
N GLU A 312 -33.96 17.00 14.87
CA GLU A 312 -33.11 16.01 14.19
C GLU A 312 -31.84 15.71 15.01
N ALA A 313 -31.23 16.77 15.57
CA ALA A 313 -30.05 16.62 16.42
C ALA A 313 -30.37 15.85 17.71
N ALA A 314 -31.48 16.19 18.40
CA ALA A 314 -31.89 15.47 19.59
C ALA A 314 -32.19 13.98 19.33
N ALA A 315 -32.90 13.70 18.23
CA ALA A 315 -33.20 12.33 17.83
C ALA A 315 -31.91 11.52 17.52
N ALA A 316 -30.98 12.10 16.75
CA ALA A 316 -29.74 11.43 16.39
C ALA A 316 -28.77 11.24 17.57
N LEU A 317 -28.81 12.11 18.56
CA LEU A 317 -28.01 12.02 19.78
C LEU A 317 -28.68 11.17 20.88
N GLY A 318 -29.94 10.73 20.67
CA GLY A 318 -30.69 9.94 21.65
C GLY A 318 -31.03 10.73 22.92
N VAL A 319 -31.22 12.06 22.82
CA VAL A 319 -31.52 12.92 23.98
C VAL A 319 -32.83 13.68 23.82
N HIS A 320 -33.44 14.08 24.94
CA HIS A 320 -34.59 14.95 24.86
C HIS A 320 -34.20 16.39 24.45
N ARG A 321 -35.09 17.10 23.72
CA ARG A 321 -34.82 18.46 23.22
C ARG A 321 -34.41 19.44 24.34
N GLN A 322 -34.96 19.30 25.54
CA GLN A 322 -34.60 20.16 26.69
C GLN A 322 -33.16 19.92 27.15
N THR A 323 -32.71 18.68 27.14
CA THR A 323 -31.31 18.31 27.41
C THR A 323 -30.37 18.89 26.35
N LEU A 324 -30.79 18.87 25.08
CA LEU A 324 -30.03 19.49 23.99
C LEU A 324 -29.90 21.02 24.22
N TYR A 325 -30.99 21.73 24.48
CA TYR A 325 -30.94 23.17 24.79
C TYR A 325 -30.05 23.48 25.99
N TYR A 326 -30.17 22.72 27.07
CA TYR A 326 -29.31 22.88 28.24
C TYR A 326 -27.83 22.76 27.89
N ARG A 327 -27.46 21.71 27.08
CA ARG A 327 -26.08 21.47 26.64
C ARG A 327 -25.59 22.58 25.71
N LEU A 328 -26.40 23.04 24.75
CA LEU A 328 -26.02 24.15 23.88
C LEU A 328 -25.76 25.41 24.67
N GLY A 329 -26.64 25.80 25.59
CA GLY A 329 -26.43 26.94 26.47
C GLY A 329 -25.23 26.82 27.40
N LYS A 330 -24.87 25.59 27.82
CA LYS A 330 -23.60 25.32 28.53
C LYS A 330 -22.40 25.56 27.61
N ALA A 331 -22.46 25.10 26.35
CA ALA A 331 -21.38 25.29 25.37
C ALA A 331 -21.17 26.78 25.04
N GLU A 332 -22.24 27.55 24.85
CA GLU A 332 -22.18 29.02 24.64
C GLU A 332 -21.45 29.72 25.78
N ARG A 333 -21.80 29.38 27.01
CA ARG A 333 -21.10 29.96 28.21
C ARG A 333 -19.62 29.59 28.26
N LEU A 334 -19.26 28.36 27.89
CA LEU A 334 -17.86 27.91 27.93
C LEU A 334 -17.00 28.49 26.80
N THR A 335 -17.59 28.68 25.63
CA THR A 335 -16.87 29.20 24.44
C THR A 335 -16.98 30.72 24.31
N GLY A 336 -17.94 31.35 24.98
CA GLY A 336 -18.28 32.75 24.78
C GLY A 336 -18.88 33.05 23.41
N ARG A 337 -19.36 32.02 22.68
CA ARG A 337 -19.89 32.13 21.31
C ARG A 337 -21.40 31.87 21.31
N ASP A 338 -22.15 32.73 20.61
CA ASP A 338 -23.58 32.56 20.41
C ASP A 338 -23.86 31.61 19.25
N LEU A 339 -24.43 30.45 19.55
CA LEU A 339 -24.80 29.47 18.52
C LEU A 339 -26.07 29.88 17.74
N GLY A 340 -26.71 30.99 18.05
CA GLY A 340 -27.72 31.66 17.23
C GLY A 340 -27.13 32.47 16.08
N ASP A 341 -25.88 32.97 16.25
CA ASP A 341 -25.17 33.73 15.23
C ASP A 341 -24.46 32.84 14.20
N GLY A 342 -24.57 33.22 12.92
CA GLY A 342 -24.03 32.42 11.81
C GLY A 342 -22.49 32.31 11.78
N GLU A 343 -21.79 33.42 12.10
CA GLU A 343 -20.32 33.45 12.12
C GLU A 343 -19.77 32.62 13.28
N SER A 344 -20.33 32.78 14.47
CA SER A 344 -20.00 31.99 15.66
C SER A 344 -20.23 30.48 15.42
N ARG A 345 -21.35 30.11 14.79
CA ARG A 345 -21.62 28.72 14.39
C ARG A 345 -20.54 28.15 13.46
N LEU A 346 -20.18 28.93 12.44
CA LEU A 346 -19.15 28.49 11.47
C LEU A 346 -17.82 28.30 12.18
N LEU A 347 -17.40 29.26 13.02
CA LEU A 347 -16.13 29.18 13.75
C LEU A 347 -16.10 27.97 14.69
N VAL A 348 -17.13 27.77 15.51
CA VAL A 348 -17.24 26.65 16.45
C VAL A 348 -17.23 25.31 15.67
N HIS A 349 -17.96 25.22 14.56
CA HIS A 349 -18.01 23.99 13.76
C HIS A 349 -16.66 23.65 13.14
N LEU A 350 -16.00 24.62 12.51
CA LEU A 350 -14.66 24.45 11.94
C LEU A 350 -13.63 24.09 13.01
N SER A 351 -13.71 24.71 14.19
CA SER A 351 -12.82 24.41 15.31
C SER A 351 -12.98 22.98 15.80
N LEU A 352 -14.22 22.50 15.99
CA LEU A 352 -14.47 21.10 16.37
C LEU A 352 -13.97 20.11 15.30
N LYS A 353 -14.19 20.43 14.01
CA LYS A 353 -13.64 19.60 12.90
C LYS A 353 -12.12 19.63 12.88
N ALA A 354 -11.48 20.78 13.12
CA ALA A 354 -10.02 20.92 13.20
C ALA A 354 -9.43 20.07 14.34
N ALA A 355 -10.07 20.08 15.52
CA ALA A 355 -9.65 19.31 16.67
C ALA A 355 -9.62 17.79 16.41
N ARG A 356 -10.47 17.29 15.53
CA ARG A 356 -10.46 15.87 15.11
C ARG A 356 -9.25 15.46 14.27
N LEU A 357 -8.57 16.43 13.66
CA LEU A 357 -7.40 16.18 12.80
C LEU A 357 -6.07 16.22 13.57
N LEU A 358 -6.09 16.70 14.82
CA LEU A 358 -4.92 16.77 15.71
C LEU A 358 -4.72 15.49 16.50
#